data_a6dfd85d760741d65c0aaa404fb86089
#
_entry.id   a6dfd85d760741d65c0aaa404fb86089
#
_cell.length_a   1.000
_cell.length_b   1.000
_cell.length_c   1.000
_cell.angle_alpha   90.00
_cell.angle_beta   90.00
_cell.angle_gamma   90.00
#
_symmetry.space_group_name_H-M   'P 1'
#
loop_
_entity.id
_entity.type
_entity.pdbx_description
1 polymer ?
#
loop_
_entity_poly.entity_id
_entity_poly.type
_entity_poly.pdbx_seq_one_letter_code
_entity_poly.pdbx_strand_id
1 'polypeptide(L)' 'MNNQETIDHLEGLKLKGMAQTFKASLNLPVQERPTAEQLVGKMAEAE' A
#
# COMPACT_ATOMS: atom_id res chain seq x y z
N MET A 1 -0.43 14.44 -2.06
CA MET A 1 -0.54 13.66 -0.82
C MET A 1 0.73 12.84 -0.64
N ASN A 2 1.30 12.85 0.56
CA ASN A 2 2.51 12.05 0.78
C ASN A 2 2.12 10.62 1.20
N ASN A 3 3.14 9.76 1.31
CA ASN A 3 2.88 8.34 1.61
C ASN A 3 2.22 8.13 2.97
N GLN A 4 2.60 8.93 3.96
CA GLN A 4 1.99 8.79 5.29
C GLN A 4 0.52 9.19 5.25
N GLU A 5 0.19 10.23 4.51
CA GLU A 5 -1.21 10.63 4.36
C GLU A 5 -2.02 9.55 3.65
N THR A 6 -1.43 8.88 2.65
CA THR A 6 -2.09 7.76 1.98
C THR A 6 -2.38 6.63 2.96
N ILE A 7 -1.40 6.28 3.78
CA ILE A 7 -1.58 5.24 4.81
C ILE A 7 -2.68 5.64 5.77
N ASP A 8 -2.65 6.89 6.24
CA ASP A 8 -3.66 7.38 7.18
C ASP A 8 -5.06 7.32 6.59
N HIS A 9 -5.19 7.66 5.30
CA HIS A 9 -6.46 7.58 4.60
C HIS A 9 -6.99 6.14 4.54
N LEU A 10 -6.10 5.21 4.19
CA LEU A 10 -6.49 3.81 4.10
C LEU A 10 -6.94 3.29 5.46
N GLU A 11 -6.22 3.64 6.51
CA GLU A 11 -6.57 3.22 7.87
C GLU A 11 -7.87 3.88 8.32
N GLY A 12 -8.07 5.14 7.95
CA GLY A 12 -9.32 5.85 8.27
C GLY A 12 -10.53 5.24 7.61
N LEU A 13 -10.34 4.61 6.44
CA LEU A 13 -11.40 3.87 5.74
C LEU A 13 -11.52 2.44 6.24
N LYS A 14 -10.73 2.06 7.26
CA LYS A 14 -10.67 0.72 7.83
C LYS A 14 -10.16 -0.33 6.84
N LEU A 15 -9.37 0.10 5.88
CA LEU A 15 -8.77 -0.80 4.89
C LEU A 15 -7.38 -1.21 5.37
N LYS A 16 -7.33 -1.95 6.47
CA LYS A 16 -6.08 -2.29 7.14
C LYS A 16 -5.17 -3.18 6.30
N GLY A 17 -5.74 -4.13 5.58
CA GLY A 17 -4.95 -5.00 4.70
C GLY A 17 -4.29 -4.20 3.59
N MET A 18 -5.02 -3.26 3.00
CA MET A 18 -4.45 -2.40 1.97
C MET A 18 -3.35 -1.51 2.54
N ALA A 19 -3.56 -0.95 3.73
CA ALA A 19 -2.56 -0.10 4.36
C ALA A 19 -1.28 -0.89 4.64
N GLN A 20 -1.39 -2.11 5.15
CA GLN A 20 -0.22 -2.94 5.44
C GLN A 20 0.53 -3.31 4.17
N THR A 21 -0.18 -3.66 3.11
CA THR A 21 0.44 -4.01 1.84
C THR A 21 1.19 -2.82 1.25
N PHE A 22 0.59 -1.64 1.34
CA PHE A 22 1.24 -0.43 0.87
C PHE A 22 2.51 -0.12 1.68
N LYS A 23 2.44 -0.23 3.01
CA LYS A 23 3.62 -0.03 3.86
C LYS A 23 4.73 -1.02 3.52
N ALA A 24 4.38 -2.28 3.34
CA ALA A 24 5.37 -3.31 3.00
C ALA A 24 6.07 -2.99 1.68
N SER A 25 5.31 -2.51 0.70
CA SER A 25 5.89 -2.09 -0.59
C SER A 25 6.88 -0.95 -0.41
N LEU A 26 6.57 0.01 0.46
CA LEU A 26 7.46 1.14 0.70
C LEU A 26 8.76 0.74 1.38
N ASN A 27 8.77 -0.38 2.10
CA ASN A 27 9.96 -0.88 2.77
C ASN A 27 10.90 -1.64 1.84
N LEU A 28 10.47 -1.93 0.61
CA LEU A 28 11.32 -2.59 -0.36
C LEU A 28 12.21 -1.57 -1.08
N PRO A 29 13.43 -1.97 -1.52
CA PRO A 29 14.23 -1.13 -2.40
C PRO A 29 13.42 -0.77 -3.64
N VAL A 30 13.69 0.41 -4.21
CA VAL A 30 12.90 0.92 -5.33
C VAL A 30 12.84 -0.10 -6.48
N GLN A 31 13.96 -0.76 -6.80
CA GLN A 31 14.02 -1.70 -7.91
C GLN A 31 13.26 -3.00 -7.64
N GLU A 32 12.88 -3.26 -6.38
CA GLU A 32 12.15 -4.47 -6.03
C GLU A 32 10.66 -4.21 -5.80
N ARG A 33 10.24 -2.95 -5.91
CA ARG A 33 8.83 -2.61 -5.70
C ARG A 33 7.99 -3.06 -6.88
N PRO A 34 6.77 -3.54 -6.61
CA PRO A 34 5.86 -3.88 -7.70
C PRO A 34 5.46 -2.64 -8.49
N THR A 35 5.01 -2.84 -9.73
CA THR A 35 4.44 -1.74 -10.50
C THR A 35 3.17 -1.25 -9.79
N ALA A 36 2.70 -0.06 -10.18
CA ALA A 36 1.48 0.47 -9.60
C ALA A 36 0.30 -0.49 -9.78
N GLU A 37 0.18 -1.07 -10.97
CA GLU A 37 -0.91 -2.01 -11.25
C GLU A 37 -0.81 -3.26 -10.38
N GLN A 38 0.40 -3.79 -10.22
CA GLN A 38 0.63 -4.96 -9.37
C GLN A 38 0.34 -4.64 -7.91
N LEU A 39 0.75 -3.46 -7.47
CA LEU A 39 0.53 -3.06 -6.08
C LEU A 39 -0.95 -2.93 -5.77
N VAL A 40 -1.71 -2.29 -6.65
CA VAL A 40 -3.15 -2.15 -6.46
C VAL A 40 -3.81 -3.53 -6.38
N GLY A 41 -3.41 -4.46 -7.25
CA GLY A 41 -3.94 -5.82 -7.20
C GLY A 41 -3.65 -6.51 -5.88
N LYS A 42 -2.41 -6.39 -5.39
CA LYS A 42 -2.04 -6.99 -4.11
C LYS A 42 -2.79 -6.36 -2.95
N MET A 43 -2.99 -5.06 -2.99
CA MET A 43 -3.74 -4.36 -1.95
C MET A 43 -5.19 -4.86 -1.92
N ALA A 44 -5.79 -5.03 -3.08
CA ALA A 44 -7.16 -5.53 -3.16
C ALA A 44 -7.28 -6.95 -2.62
N GLU A 45 -6.29 -7.80 -2.92
CA GLU A 45 -6.29 -9.18 -2.42
C GLU A 45 -6.10 -9.23 -0.91
N ALA A 46 -5.34 -8.31 -0.35
CA ALA A 46 -5.07 -8.28 1.09
C ALA A 46 -6.27 -7.82 1.91
N GLU A 47 -7.22 -7.19 1.27
CA GLU A 47 -8.43 -6.73 1.93
C GLU A 47 -9.54 -7.75 1.85
#